data_3f8228df7ac99849952afbd69e5e9f09
#
_entry.id   3f8228df7ac99849952afbd69e5e9f09
#
_cell.length_a   1.000
_cell.length_b   1.000
_cell.length_c   1.000
_cell.angle_alpha   90.00
_cell.angle_beta   90.00
_cell.angle_gamma   90.00
#
_symmetry.space_group_name_H-M   'P 1'
#
loop_
_entity.id
_entity.type
_entity.pdbx_description
1 polymer ?
#
loop_
_entity_poly.entity_id
_entity_poly.type
_entity_poly.pdbx_seq_one_letter_code
_entity_poly.pdbx_strand_id
1 'polypeptide(L)'
;MRKVLGTLIITIALLVSGASTSLAASSTYTVQKGDTLYKIAKTHKVSVSTLKSWNNLKTNNIKPKQKLKVSSKASTAAKKKTPSRSTEDNVVKEIIVNASAFTASCNGCSGVTSTGINLKRNPDVKVIAVDPKVIPLGTKVYVEGYGYAVAGDTGSAIKGNKIDVFFPTKSEAYKWGRKSVKIKILD
;
A
#
# COMPACT_ATOMS: atom_id res chain seq x y z
N MET A 1 -0.54 -28.13 -82.62
CA MET A 1 -1.84 -27.55 -82.64
C MET A 1 -2.46 -27.68 -81.24
N ARG A 2 -2.97 -26.67 -80.69
CA ARG A 2 -3.73 -26.39 -79.45
C ARG A 2 -2.92 -25.64 -78.40
N LYS A 3 -3.15 -24.34 -78.43
CA LYS A 3 -2.79 -23.37 -77.44
C LYS A 3 -3.65 -23.58 -76.17
N VAL A 4 -3.06 -23.64 -75.02
CA VAL A 4 -3.77 -23.56 -73.72
C VAL A 4 -3.35 -22.29 -73.06
N LEU A 5 -4.27 -21.33 -72.99
CA LEU A 5 -4.17 -20.09 -72.24
C LEU A 5 -4.30 -20.42 -70.73
N GLY A 6 -3.23 -20.21 -70.03
CA GLY A 6 -3.27 -20.30 -68.57
C GLY A 6 -3.62 -18.92 -67.94
N THR A 7 -4.83 -18.82 -67.42
CA THR A 7 -5.29 -17.65 -66.68
C THR A 7 -4.64 -17.62 -65.30
N LEU A 8 -3.83 -16.58 -65.07
CA LEU A 8 -3.23 -16.29 -63.79
C LEU A 8 -4.24 -15.60 -62.89
N ILE A 9 -4.80 -16.34 -61.93
CA ILE A 9 -5.69 -15.77 -60.91
C ILE A 9 -4.79 -15.24 -59.79
N ILE A 10 -4.67 -13.91 -59.71
CA ILE A 10 -4.05 -13.22 -58.56
C ILE A 10 -5.09 -13.11 -57.47
N THR A 11 -5.00 -13.98 -56.45
CA THR A 11 -5.79 -13.87 -55.22
C THR A 11 -5.12 -12.86 -54.30
N ILE A 12 -5.65 -11.66 -54.24
CA ILE A 12 -5.27 -10.64 -53.24
C ILE A 12 -5.88 -11.08 -51.91
N ALA A 13 -5.09 -11.66 -51.02
CA ALA A 13 -5.47 -11.89 -49.63
C ALA A 13 -5.48 -10.57 -48.89
N LEU A 14 -6.66 -9.98 -48.62
CA LEU A 14 -6.80 -8.88 -47.67
C LEU A 14 -6.55 -9.40 -46.26
N LEU A 15 -5.37 -9.10 -45.72
CA LEU A 15 -5.08 -9.24 -44.30
C LEU A 15 -5.81 -8.14 -43.53
N VAL A 16 -7.02 -8.43 -43.09
CA VAL A 16 -7.72 -7.60 -42.10
C VAL A 16 -7.05 -7.83 -40.77
N SER A 17 -6.09 -6.96 -40.44
CA SER A 17 -5.54 -6.86 -39.09
C SER A 17 -6.63 -6.33 -38.16
N GLY A 18 -7.38 -7.24 -37.55
CA GLY A 18 -8.31 -6.93 -36.48
C GLY A 18 -7.55 -6.40 -35.26
N ALA A 19 -7.43 -5.09 -35.12
CA ALA A 19 -7.01 -4.47 -33.89
C ALA A 19 -8.07 -4.74 -32.83
N SER A 20 -7.84 -5.79 -32.03
CA SER A 20 -8.63 -6.04 -30.83
C SER A 20 -8.38 -4.93 -29.82
N THR A 21 -9.18 -3.88 -29.84
CA THR A 21 -9.22 -2.88 -28.77
C THR A 21 -9.79 -3.57 -27.52
N SER A 22 -8.90 -4.10 -26.70
CA SER A 22 -9.28 -4.58 -25.37
C SER A 22 -9.76 -3.39 -24.56
N LEU A 23 -11.08 -3.20 -24.51
CA LEU A 23 -11.73 -2.29 -23.57
C LEU A 23 -11.54 -2.86 -22.16
N ALA A 24 -10.44 -2.50 -21.51
CA ALA A 24 -10.25 -2.80 -20.10
C ALA A 24 -11.38 -2.13 -19.30
N ALA A 25 -12.40 -2.90 -18.97
CA ALA A 25 -13.49 -2.46 -18.14
C ALA A 25 -12.93 -2.06 -16.76
N SER A 26 -13.30 -0.88 -16.25
CA SER A 26 -13.01 -0.52 -14.87
C SER A 26 -13.77 -1.50 -13.98
N SER A 27 -13.05 -2.38 -13.28
CA SER A 27 -13.69 -3.33 -12.39
C SER A 27 -14.12 -2.63 -11.09
N THR A 28 -15.37 -2.87 -10.72
CA THR A 28 -15.96 -2.41 -9.45
C THR A 28 -16.17 -3.60 -8.53
N TYR A 29 -15.89 -3.41 -7.25
CA TYR A 29 -16.15 -4.36 -6.19
C TYR A 29 -17.26 -3.84 -5.28
N THR A 30 -18.21 -4.70 -4.93
CA THR A 30 -19.28 -4.36 -3.98
C THR A 30 -18.86 -4.85 -2.59
N VAL A 31 -18.71 -3.91 -1.65
CA VAL A 31 -18.29 -4.18 -0.26
C VAL A 31 -19.30 -5.10 0.43
N GLN A 32 -18.81 -6.17 1.04
CA GLN A 32 -19.59 -7.12 1.82
C GLN A 32 -19.48 -6.83 3.31
N LYS A 33 -20.38 -7.42 4.11
CA LYS A 33 -20.34 -7.32 5.58
C LYS A 33 -19.05 -7.98 6.09
N GLY A 34 -18.24 -7.21 6.85
CA GLY A 34 -16.94 -7.68 7.38
C GLY A 34 -15.74 -7.40 6.46
N ASP A 35 -15.95 -6.72 5.33
CA ASP A 35 -14.85 -6.24 4.52
C ASP A 35 -14.14 -5.04 5.13
N THR A 36 -12.85 -4.94 4.83
CA THR A 36 -12.03 -3.77 5.10
C THR A 36 -11.36 -3.32 3.81
N LEU A 37 -11.01 -2.04 3.71
CA LEU A 37 -10.24 -1.54 2.57
C LEU A 37 -8.96 -2.33 2.36
N TYR A 38 -8.33 -2.79 3.44
CA TYR A 38 -7.13 -3.62 3.40
C TYR A 38 -7.38 -4.97 2.71
N LYS A 39 -8.44 -5.70 3.12
CA LYS A 39 -8.79 -6.98 2.48
C LYS A 39 -9.06 -6.80 0.99
N ILE A 40 -9.85 -5.78 0.64
CA ILE A 40 -10.21 -5.49 -0.75
C ILE A 40 -8.96 -5.11 -1.55
N ALA A 41 -8.12 -4.22 -1.03
CA ALA A 41 -6.87 -3.81 -1.67
C ALA A 41 -5.92 -4.99 -1.90
N LYS A 42 -5.76 -5.87 -0.90
CA LYS A 42 -4.94 -7.09 -0.99
C LYS A 42 -5.46 -8.05 -2.05
N THR A 43 -6.78 -8.30 -2.07
CA THR A 43 -7.44 -9.19 -3.06
C THR A 43 -7.24 -8.67 -4.49
N HIS A 44 -7.31 -7.35 -4.67
CA HIS A 44 -7.16 -6.71 -5.98
C HIS A 44 -5.73 -6.26 -6.29
N LYS A 45 -4.75 -6.64 -5.45
CA LYS A 45 -3.30 -6.36 -5.61
C LYS A 45 -2.98 -4.87 -5.78
N VAL A 46 -3.71 -4.02 -5.08
CA VAL A 46 -3.50 -2.57 -5.05
C VAL A 46 -3.21 -2.11 -3.62
N SER A 47 -2.64 -0.92 -3.45
CA SER A 47 -2.48 -0.34 -2.11
C SER A 47 -3.79 0.25 -1.59
N VAL A 48 -3.95 0.31 -0.27
CA VAL A 48 -5.12 0.97 0.35
C VAL A 48 -5.19 2.44 -0.05
N SER A 49 -4.05 3.13 -0.14
CA SER A 49 -3.99 4.52 -0.60
C SER A 49 -4.47 4.69 -2.04
N THR A 50 -4.07 3.78 -2.92
CA THR A 50 -4.54 3.74 -4.30
C THR A 50 -6.05 3.49 -4.38
N LEU A 51 -6.54 2.52 -3.61
CA LEU A 51 -7.97 2.21 -3.56
C LEU A 51 -8.78 3.40 -3.03
N LYS A 52 -8.28 4.12 -2.03
CA LYS A 52 -8.89 5.35 -1.51
C LYS A 52 -8.92 6.47 -2.56
N SER A 53 -7.81 6.71 -3.26
CA SER A 53 -7.75 7.76 -4.27
C SER A 53 -8.68 7.50 -5.45
N TRP A 54 -8.81 6.26 -5.91
CA TRP A 54 -9.75 5.91 -6.98
C TRP A 54 -11.23 6.11 -6.59
N ASN A 55 -11.51 6.12 -5.28
CA ASN A 55 -12.87 6.20 -4.74
C ASN A 55 -13.12 7.49 -3.95
N ASN A 56 -12.19 8.45 -3.96
CA ASN A 56 -12.26 9.72 -3.22
C ASN A 56 -12.58 9.53 -1.72
N LEU A 57 -12.04 8.45 -1.12
CA LEU A 57 -12.26 8.15 0.28
C LEU A 57 -11.31 8.93 1.19
N LYS A 58 -11.84 9.77 2.06
CA LYS A 58 -11.05 10.51 3.06
C LYS A 58 -10.68 9.64 4.27
N THR A 59 -11.48 8.63 4.58
CA THR A 59 -11.29 7.71 5.71
C THR A 59 -11.20 6.26 5.23
N ASN A 60 -10.86 5.34 6.13
CA ASN A 60 -10.86 3.90 5.84
C ASN A 60 -12.23 3.25 6.05
N ASN A 61 -13.24 4.02 6.45
CA ASN A 61 -14.58 3.51 6.70
C ASN A 61 -15.30 3.24 5.37
N ILE A 62 -15.72 2.00 5.19
CA ILE A 62 -16.54 1.56 4.07
C ILE A 62 -17.82 0.93 4.59
N LYS A 63 -18.89 1.03 3.80
CA LYS A 63 -20.20 0.48 4.18
C LYS A 63 -20.51 -0.76 3.35
N PRO A 64 -21.19 -1.77 3.92
CA PRO A 64 -21.72 -2.88 3.13
C PRO A 64 -22.58 -2.35 1.97
N LYS A 65 -22.49 -3.02 0.81
CA LYS A 65 -23.12 -2.64 -0.45
C LYS A 65 -22.52 -1.39 -1.14
N GLN A 66 -21.50 -0.75 -0.57
CA GLN A 66 -20.77 0.32 -1.24
C GLN A 66 -20.00 -0.24 -2.45
N LYS A 67 -20.09 0.43 -3.60
CA LYS A 67 -19.33 0.05 -4.80
C LYS A 67 -18.00 0.79 -4.80
N LEU A 68 -16.90 0.05 -4.93
CA LEU A 68 -15.54 0.58 -5.00
C LEU A 68 -14.92 0.25 -6.34
N LYS A 69 -14.30 1.23 -6.99
CA LYS A 69 -13.44 1.02 -8.15
C LYS A 69 -12.16 0.31 -7.66
N VAL A 70 -11.89 -0.88 -8.17
CA VAL A 70 -10.75 -1.72 -7.76
C VAL A 70 -9.73 -1.90 -8.87
N SER A 71 -9.97 -1.27 -10.04
CA SER A 71 -9.04 -1.17 -11.15
C SER A 71 -9.25 0.16 -11.84
N SER A 72 -8.19 0.83 -12.26
CA SER A 72 -8.30 2.01 -13.12
C SER A 72 -7.88 1.65 -14.53
N LYS A 73 -8.55 2.22 -15.54
CA LYS A 73 -8.02 2.31 -16.89
C LYS A 73 -6.85 3.29 -16.86
N ALA A 74 -5.65 2.81 -16.57
CA ALA A 74 -4.50 3.62 -16.86
C ALA A 74 -3.24 2.77 -16.92
N SER A 75 -2.71 2.65 -18.12
CA SER A 75 -1.28 2.69 -18.37
C SER A 75 -0.50 1.47 -17.91
N THR A 76 -0.42 0.47 -18.77
CA THR A 76 0.80 -0.31 -18.98
C THR A 76 1.95 0.65 -19.31
N ALA A 77 2.64 1.13 -18.32
CA ALA A 77 4.03 1.60 -18.35
C ALA A 77 4.45 1.95 -16.92
N ALA A 78 4.56 0.96 -16.07
CA ALA A 78 5.31 1.14 -14.85
C ALA A 78 6.57 0.30 -14.93
N LYS A 79 7.51 0.76 -15.76
CA LYS A 79 8.93 0.71 -15.47
C LYS A 79 9.07 1.02 -13.98
N LYS A 80 9.65 0.09 -13.24
CA LYS A 80 10.13 0.26 -11.87
C LYS A 80 10.84 1.62 -11.73
N LYS A 81 10.09 2.65 -11.43
CA LYS A 81 10.60 3.89 -10.88
C LYS A 81 10.13 3.92 -9.45
N THR A 82 11.04 3.73 -8.54
CA THR A 82 11.02 4.36 -7.22
C THR A 82 10.28 5.69 -7.38
N PRO A 83 9.22 5.99 -6.61
CA PRO A 83 8.64 7.31 -6.65
C PRO A 83 9.70 8.30 -6.22
N SER A 84 10.32 8.93 -7.22
CA SER A 84 11.00 10.19 -7.02
C SER A 84 9.89 11.19 -6.78
N ARG A 85 9.67 11.44 -5.53
CA ARG A 85 8.76 12.44 -5.05
C ARG A 85 9.53 13.74 -4.91
N SER A 86 9.09 14.73 -5.63
CA SER A 86 9.40 16.12 -5.33
C SER A 86 8.24 16.77 -4.54
N THR A 87 8.12 16.47 -3.28
CA THR A 87 8.00 17.38 -2.18
C THR A 87 9.23 17.03 -1.36
N GLU A 88 10.09 17.97 -1.12
CA GLU A 88 11.21 17.81 -0.22
C GLU A 88 10.62 17.43 1.13
N ASP A 89 10.72 16.11 1.47
CA ASP A 89 10.57 15.71 2.85
C ASP A 89 11.73 16.38 3.54
N ASN A 90 11.48 17.47 4.26
CA ASN A 90 12.50 18.11 5.07
C ASN A 90 12.95 17.10 6.12
N VAL A 91 13.98 16.35 5.78
CA VAL A 91 14.60 15.40 6.69
C VAL A 91 15.39 16.21 7.72
N VAL A 92 14.85 16.30 8.92
CA VAL A 92 15.48 17.00 10.05
C VAL A 92 16.65 16.19 10.61
N LYS A 93 16.50 14.86 10.64
CA LYS A 93 17.51 13.96 11.24
C LYS A 93 17.37 12.55 10.69
N GLU A 94 18.50 11.90 10.49
CA GLU A 94 18.58 10.44 10.24
C GLU A 94 19.26 9.75 11.40
N ILE A 95 18.71 8.64 11.87
CA ILE A 95 19.31 7.81 12.91
C ILE A 95 19.16 6.32 12.57
N ILE A 96 20.05 5.50 13.08
CA ILE A 96 19.91 4.05 13.04
C ILE A 96 19.24 3.61 14.35
N VAL A 97 18.21 2.78 14.22
CA VAL A 97 17.43 2.27 15.35
C VAL A 97 17.28 0.76 15.28
N ASN A 98 17.12 0.13 16.43
CA ASN A 98 16.73 -1.28 16.52
C ASN A 98 15.20 -1.38 16.45
N ALA A 99 14.69 -1.93 15.38
CA ALA A 99 13.27 -2.08 15.13
C ALA A 99 12.79 -3.49 15.44
N SER A 100 11.73 -3.60 16.20
CA SER A 100 10.87 -4.78 16.35
C SER A 100 9.48 -4.51 15.79
N ALA A 101 8.55 -5.44 15.98
CA ALA A 101 7.20 -5.28 15.47
C ALA A 101 6.16 -5.72 16.50
N PHE A 102 5.03 -5.01 16.54
CA PHE A 102 3.91 -5.33 17.42
C PHE A 102 2.58 -5.38 16.67
N THR A 103 1.58 -5.95 17.32
CA THR A 103 0.19 -6.00 16.82
C THR A 103 -0.78 -5.51 17.89
N ALA A 104 -1.97 -5.08 17.47
CA ALA A 104 -3.03 -4.69 18.40
C ALA A 104 -3.73 -5.89 19.08
N SER A 105 -3.35 -7.14 18.74
CA SER A 105 -4.02 -8.37 19.15
C SER A 105 -3.21 -9.14 20.19
N CYS A 106 -2.81 -8.49 21.27
CA CYS A 106 -2.22 -9.15 22.45
C CYS A 106 -3.25 -9.30 23.56
N ASN A 107 -3.05 -10.33 24.43
CA ASN A 107 -3.94 -10.53 25.57
C ASN A 107 -3.80 -9.35 26.55
N GLY A 108 -4.92 -8.71 26.91
CA GLY A 108 -4.90 -7.52 27.77
C GLY A 108 -4.59 -6.18 27.07
N CYS A 109 -4.30 -6.16 25.75
CA CYS A 109 -4.08 -4.92 25.03
C CYS A 109 -5.36 -4.20 24.66
N SER A 110 -5.44 -2.91 25.00
CA SER A 110 -6.54 -2.03 24.58
C SER A 110 -6.64 -1.90 23.07
N GLY A 111 -5.52 -1.99 22.38
CA GLY A 111 -5.39 -1.70 20.95
C GLY A 111 -5.46 -0.20 20.66
N VAL A 112 -5.28 0.63 21.68
CA VAL A 112 -5.21 2.09 21.54
C VAL A 112 -3.82 2.55 21.93
N THR A 113 -3.20 3.34 21.05
CA THR A 113 -1.86 3.89 21.27
C THR A 113 -1.84 5.00 22.30
N SER A 114 -0.65 5.39 22.76
CA SER A 114 -0.44 6.52 23.68
C SER A 114 -1.00 7.86 23.15
N THR A 115 -1.11 8.01 21.83
CA THR A 115 -1.73 9.20 21.20
C THR A 115 -3.21 9.02 20.88
N GLY A 116 -3.84 7.94 21.34
CA GLY A 116 -5.27 7.71 21.18
C GLY A 116 -5.70 7.05 19.85
N ILE A 117 -4.76 6.59 19.05
CA ILE A 117 -5.08 5.91 17.79
C ILE A 117 -5.58 4.50 18.09
N ASN A 118 -6.80 4.17 17.69
CA ASN A 118 -7.34 2.82 17.83
C ASN A 118 -6.87 1.93 16.67
N LEU A 119 -5.89 1.09 16.93
CA LEU A 119 -5.26 0.20 15.94
C LEU A 119 -6.18 -0.92 15.45
N LYS A 120 -7.10 -1.38 16.31
CA LYS A 120 -8.09 -2.41 15.95
C LYS A 120 -9.10 -1.89 14.92
N ARG A 121 -9.48 -0.60 15.04
CA ARG A 121 -10.38 0.08 14.09
C ARG A 121 -9.65 0.61 12.86
N ASN A 122 -8.35 0.86 12.96
CA ASN A 122 -7.52 1.41 11.89
C ASN A 122 -6.31 0.49 11.61
N PRO A 123 -6.53 -0.73 11.11
CA PRO A 123 -5.46 -1.70 10.91
C PRO A 123 -4.41 -1.27 9.85
N ASP A 124 -4.77 -0.31 9.01
CA ASP A 124 -3.91 0.17 7.92
C ASP A 124 -3.04 1.37 8.33
N VAL A 125 -3.21 1.87 9.55
CA VAL A 125 -2.42 3.01 10.01
C VAL A 125 -0.96 2.60 10.18
N LYS A 126 -0.06 3.47 9.71
CA LYS A 126 1.36 3.30 9.93
C LYS A 126 1.77 4.07 11.18
N VAL A 127 1.99 3.33 12.25
CA VAL A 127 2.36 3.87 13.56
C VAL A 127 3.57 3.13 14.09
N ILE A 128 4.43 3.86 14.77
CA ILE A 128 5.54 3.27 15.52
C ILE A 128 5.47 3.66 17.00
N ALA A 129 5.87 2.75 17.85
CA ALA A 129 6.19 3.07 19.24
C ALA A 129 7.65 3.53 19.33
N VAL A 130 7.89 4.55 20.14
CA VAL A 130 9.19 5.22 20.27
C VAL A 130 9.49 5.56 21.73
N ASP A 131 10.75 5.95 21.99
CA ASP A 131 11.10 6.74 23.18
C ASP A 131 10.83 8.22 22.88
N PRO A 132 9.88 8.89 23.57
CA PRO A 132 9.57 10.30 23.32
C PRO A 132 10.74 11.27 23.57
N LYS A 133 11.75 10.83 24.30
CA LYS A 133 12.99 11.61 24.52
C LYS A 133 13.89 11.63 23.28
N VAL A 134 13.73 10.67 22.36
CA VAL A 134 14.51 10.53 21.12
C VAL A 134 13.70 11.00 19.92
N ILE A 135 12.45 10.56 19.83
CA ILE A 135 11.50 10.93 18.77
C ILE A 135 10.19 11.36 19.46
N PRO A 136 9.86 12.65 19.46
CA PRO A 136 8.63 13.15 20.08
C PRO A 136 7.38 12.50 19.49
N LEU A 137 6.35 12.29 20.31
CA LEU A 137 5.06 11.80 19.81
C LEU A 137 4.45 12.79 18.82
N GLY A 138 3.80 12.27 17.80
CA GLY A 138 3.24 13.06 16.69
C GLY A 138 4.20 13.28 15.53
N THR A 139 5.49 13.03 15.71
CA THR A 139 6.51 13.21 14.67
C THR A 139 6.25 12.28 13.48
N LYS A 140 6.31 12.84 12.28
CA LYS A 140 6.30 12.06 11.03
C LYS A 140 7.68 11.47 10.80
N VAL A 141 7.72 10.24 10.37
CA VAL A 141 8.97 9.54 10.12
C VAL A 141 8.88 8.70 8.85
N TYR A 142 10.02 8.44 8.25
CA TYR A 142 10.16 7.38 7.26
C TYR A 142 11.08 6.28 7.84
N VAL A 143 10.57 5.07 7.92
CA VAL A 143 11.32 3.90 8.41
C VAL A 143 11.68 3.01 7.22
N GLU A 144 12.96 2.73 7.07
CA GLU A 144 13.45 1.88 5.97
C GLU A 144 12.79 0.49 6.00
N GLY A 145 12.24 0.09 4.84
CA GLY A 145 11.51 -1.18 4.69
C GLY A 145 10.09 -1.20 5.29
N TYR A 146 9.68 -0.18 6.05
CA TYR A 146 8.32 -0.04 6.58
C TYR A 146 7.54 1.08 5.90
N GLY A 147 8.21 2.21 5.59
CA GLY A 147 7.62 3.38 4.93
C GLY A 147 7.29 4.52 5.90
N TYR A 148 6.48 5.47 5.40
CA TYR A 148 6.03 6.61 6.19
C TYR A 148 5.12 6.19 7.32
N ALA A 149 5.37 6.75 8.51
CA ALA A 149 4.65 6.45 9.74
C ALA A 149 4.60 7.67 10.67
N VAL A 150 3.83 7.56 11.74
CA VAL A 150 3.78 8.53 12.83
C VAL A 150 4.29 7.89 14.10
N ALA A 151 5.11 8.59 14.85
CA ALA A 151 5.48 8.24 16.21
C ALA A 151 4.24 8.43 17.12
N GLY A 152 3.41 7.40 17.22
CA GLY A 152 2.09 7.50 17.84
C GLY A 152 1.94 6.65 19.09
N ASP A 153 2.96 5.89 19.47
CA ASP A 153 2.87 5.01 20.63
C ASP A 153 4.16 5.03 21.46
N THR A 154 4.07 4.50 22.67
CA THR A 154 5.19 4.29 23.59
C THR A 154 5.13 2.88 24.17
N GLY A 155 6.28 2.35 24.58
CA GLY A 155 6.37 1.07 25.26
C GLY A 155 7.36 1.13 26.41
N SER A 156 7.11 0.38 27.49
CA SER A 156 8.04 0.30 28.63
C SER A 156 9.42 -0.20 28.22
N ALA A 157 9.48 -1.12 27.24
CA ALA A 157 10.71 -1.68 26.69
C ALA A 157 11.29 -0.87 25.50
N ILE A 158 10.59 0.16 25.02
CA ILE A 158 11.01 0.99 23.90
C ILE A 158 11.71 2.22 24.44
N LYS A 159 13.04 2.14 24.56
CA LYS A 159 13.89 3.19 25.13
C LYS A 159 15.10 3.46 24.24
N GLY A 160 15.52 4.73 24.21
CA GLY A 160 16.63 5.17 23.37
C GLY A 160 16.38 4.93 21.89
N ASN A 161 17.35 4.37 21.20
CA ASN A 161 17.26 4.08 19.75
C ASN A 161 16.53 2.75 19.45
N LYS A 162 15.48 2.45 20.19
CA LYS A 162 14.56 1.33 19.89
C LYS A 162 13.24 1.86 19.37
N ILE A 163 12.69 1.18 18.38
CA ILE A 163 11.33 1.41 17.90
C ILE A 163 10.57 0.10 17.77
N ASP A 164 9.26 0.19 17.77
CA ASP A 164 8.40 -0.96 17.50
C ASP A 164 7.39 -0.57 16.41
N VAL A 165 7.37 -1.29 15.29
CA VAL A 165 6.52 -0.95 14.15
C VAL A 165 5.22 -1.74 14.20
N PHE A 166 4.10 -1.08 13.97
CA PHE A 166 2.79 -1.70 14.00
C PHE A 166 2.50 -2.49 12.73
N PHE A 167 2.03 -3.73 12.90
CA PHE A 167 1.43 -4.53 11.85
C PHE A 167 0.05 -5.02 12.24
N PRO A 168 -0.90 -5.10 11.31
CA PRO A 168 -2.26 -5.56 11.61
C PRO A 168 -2.32 -7.04 11.97
N THR A 169 -1.36 -7.86 11.50
CA THR A 169 -1.33 -9.31 11.73
C THR A 169 -0.02 -9.78 12.34
N LYS A 170 -0.09 -10.84 13.14
CA LYS A 170 1.10 -11.52 13.69
C LYS A 170 2.03 -12.03 12.58
N SER A 171 1.47 -12.53 11.48
CA SER A 171 2.27 -13.02 10.34
C SER A 171 3.15 -11.93 9.74
N GLU A 172 2.63 -10.73 9.59
CA GLU A 172 3.40 -9.59 9.07
C GLU A 172 4.45 -9.13 10.08
N ALA A 173 4.08 -9.07 11.37
CA ALA A 173 5.02 -8.73 12.44
C ALA A 173 6.18 -9.75 12.53
N TYR A 174 5.90 -11.04 12.41
CA TYR A 174 6.95 -12.07 12.36
C TYR A 174 7.85 -11.96 11.12
N LYS A 175 7.29 -11.64 9.96
CA LYS A 175 8.08 -11.42 8.73
C LYS A 175 8.99 -10.20 8.84
N TRP A 176 8.58 -9.17 9.55
CA TRP A 176 9.42 -8.02 9.84
C TRP A 176 10.58 -8.40 10.76
N GLY A 177 10.29 -9.12 11.84
CA GLY A 177 11.27 -9.59 12.82
C GLY A 177 11.90 -8.45 13.63
N ARG A 178 13.18 -8.66 13.98
CA ARG A 178 14.02 -7.66 14.67
C ARG A 178 15.22 -7.35 13.79
N LYS A 179 15.48 -6.06 13.56
CA LYS A 179 16.60 -5.62 12.72
C LYS A 179 16.96 -4.17 12.98
N SER A 180 18.18 -3.81 12.65
CA SER A 180 18.58 -2.40 12.58
C SER A 180 18.12 -1.81 11.27
N VAL A 181 17.51 -0.63 11.34
CA VAL A 181 17.02 0.11 10.17
C VAL A 181 17.33 1.59 10.32
N LYS A 182 17.41 2.26 9.18
CA LYS A 182 17.49 3.72 9.14
C LYS A 182 16.10 4.31 9.28
N ILE A 183 15.98 5.33 10.12
CA ILE A 183 14.77 6.15 10.25
C ILE A 183 15.12 7.61 9.93
N LYS A 184 14.29 8.23 9.12
CA LYS A 184 14.32 9.65 8.81
C LYS A 184 13.22 10.34 9.59
N ILE A 185 13.61 11.34 10.37
CA ILE A 185 12.68 12.22 11.08
C ILE A 185 12.34 13.36 10.14
N LEU A 186 11.04 13.59 9.97
CA LEU A 186 10.50 14.55 9.01
C LEU A 186 9.86 15.73 9.75
N ASP A 187 9.89 16.90 9.10
CA ASP A 187 9.21 18.09 9.60
C ASP A 187 7.71 18.07 9.34
#